data_e111f35e223dd39ce1461bcdab03e5b6
#
_entry.id   e111f35e223dd39ce1461bcdab03e5b6
#
_cell.length_a   1.000
_cell.length_b   1.000
_cell.length_c   1.000
_cell.angle_alpha   90.00
_cell.angle_beta   90.00
_cell.angle_gamma   90.00
#
_symmetry.space_group_name_H-M   'P 1'
#
loop_
_entity.id
_entity.type
_entity.pdbx_description
1 polymer ?
#
loop_
_entity_poly.entity_id
_entity_poly.type
_entity_poly.pdbx_seq_one_letter_code
_entity_poly.pdbx_strand_id
1 'polypeptide(L)'
;ANMIEEEALMGGVGVVSALSRGDIALLEIAIPQKLRHFKMDDGVPVDVIDLPEGSLLIAVDRREYGEAEVATDGMVLYPGDKAVVVAEHDIVDDVRAVFGAL
;
A
#
# COMPACT_ATOMS: atom_id res chain seq x y z
N ALA A 1 -15.54 18.13 3.40
CA ALA A 1 -15.20 17.59 3.45
C ALA A 1 -14.54 17.03 4.35
N ASN A 2 -14.51 16.61 4.72
CA ASN A 2 -13.98 16.14 5.41
C ASN A 2 -13.70 15.01 5.49
N MET A 3 -13.06 14.64 5.50
CA MET A 3 -12.62 13.68 5.54
C MET A 3 -12.40 13.17 6.58
N ILE A 4 -12.32 12.44 6.86
CA ILE A 4 -12.20 11.84 7.69
C ILE A 4 -11.31 11.28 8.05
N GLU A 5 -10.83 11.18 8.47
CA GLU A 5 -9.94 10.75 8.75
C GLU A 5 -9.82 9.91 9.69
N GLU A 6 -10.26 9.41 10.21
CA GLU A 6 -10.03 8.61 11.04
C GLU A 6 -9.95 7.48 10.63
N GLU A 7 -9.26 7.06 10.26
CA GLU A 7 -9.16 6.02 9.75
C GLU A 7 -8.83 5.05 10.57
N ALA A 8 -9.22 4.09 10.51
CA ALA A 8 -8.96 2.97 11.20
C ALA A 8 -7.82 2.30 10.62
N LEU A 9 -6.76 2.27 11.27
CA LEU A 9 -5.60 1.56 10.82
C LEU A 9 -5.64 0.18 11.37
N MET A 10 -5.56 -0.81 10.51
CA MET A 10 -5.63 -2.16 10.95
C MET A 10 -4.48 -2.91 10.39
N GLY A 11 -3.47 -3.21 11.18
CA GLY A 11 -2.32 -3.96 10.72
C GLY A 11 -1.53 -3.24 9.66
N GLY A 12 -1.40 -1.93 9.81
CA GLY A 12 -0.65 -1.13 8.85
C GLY A 12 -1.42 -0.74 7.61
N VAL A 13 -2.69 -1.07 7.55
CA VAL A 13 -3.53 -0.72 6.42
C VAL A 13 -4.55 0.31 6.88
N GLY A 14 -4.61 1.42 6.20
CA GLY A 14 -5.61 2.43 6.45
C GLY A 14 -6.43 2.67 5.22
N VAL A 15 -7.74 2.78 5.39
CA VAL A 15 -8.61 3.16 4.29
C VAL A 15 -8.68 4.66 4.29
N VAL A 16 -8.04 5.28 3.29
CA VAL A 16 -7.98 6.73 3.22
C VAL A 16 -9.26 7.29 2.65
N SER A 17 -9.83 6.59 1.69
CA SER A 17 -11.03 7.09 1.02
C SER A 17 -11.74 5.93 0.36
N ALA A 18 -13.04 6.08 0.17
CA ALA A 18 -13.83 5.12 -0.58
C ALA A 18 -14.50 5.87 -1.72
N LEU A 19 -14.48 5.29 -2.89
CA LEU A 19 -15.03 5.88 -4.09
C LEU A 19 -16.26 5.10 -4.52
N SER A 20 -17.15 5.76 -5.27
CA SER A 20 -18.31 5.10 -5.85
C SER A 20 -19.11 4.34 -4.79
N ARG A 21 -19.42 5.03 -3.71
CA ARG A 21 -20.24 4.47 -2.64
C ARG A 21 -19.58 3.24 -1.99
N GLY A 22 -18.24 3.23 -1.96
CA GLY A 22 -17.54 2.17 -1.28
C GLY A 22 -17.15 1.01 -2.16
N ASP A 23 -17.39 1.08 -3.47
CA ASP A 23 -16.98 0.01 -4.37
C ASP A 23 -15.48 -0.06 -4.51
N ILE A 24 -14.80 1.08 -4.46
CA ILE A 24 -13.36 1.17 -4.62
C ILE A 24 -12.80 1.83 -3.36
N ALA A 25 -11.76 1.24 -2.82
CA ALA A 25 -11.09 1.78 -1.64
C ALA A 25 -9.70 2.28 -2.01
N LEU A 26 -9.29 3.37 -1.38
CA LEU A 26 -7.92 3.86 -1.50
C LEU A 26 -7.22 3.51 -0.20
N LEU A 27 -6.19 2.71 -0.28
CA LEU A 27 -5.53 2.15 0.89
C LEU A 27 -4.14 2.73 1.04
N GLU A 28 -3.72 2.95 2.29
CA GLU A 28 -2.33 3.23 2.61
C GLU A 28 -1.82 2.04 3.38
N ILE A 29 -0.79 1.40 2.88
CA ILE A 29 -0.29 0.17 3.47
C ILE A 29 1.18 0.36 3.81
N ALA A 30 1.51 0.24 5.10
CA ALA A 30 2.88 0.37 5.54
C ALA A 30 3.68 -0.85 5.12
N ILE A 31 4.87 -0.61 4.57
CA ILE A 31 5.77 -1.70 4.26
C ILE A 31 6.36 -2.19 5.58
N PRO A 32 6.37 -3.51 5.82
CA PRO A 32 6.81 -4.04 7.11
C PRO A 32 8.21 -3.58 7.46
N GLN A 33 8.43 -3.33 8.75
CA GLN A 33 9.74 -2.94 9.24
C GLN A 33 10.74 -4.06 9.10
N LYS A 34 10.29 -5.31 9.12
CA LYS A 34 11.14 -6.45 8.91
C LYS A 34 10.64 -7.21 7.72
N LEU A 35 11.49 -7.35 6.73
CA LEU A 35 11.14 -8.10 5.52
C LEU A 35 11.55 -9.56 5.72
N ARG A 36 10.70 -10.47 5.26
CA ARG A 36 10.93 -11.90 5.44
C ARG A 36 11.75 -12.51 4.33
N HIS A 37 11.54 -12.01 3.13
CA HIS A 37 12.13 -12.62 1.95
C HIS A 37 13.05 -11.68 1.18
N PHE A 38 13.30 -10.51 1.72
CA PHE A 38 14.11 -9.49 1.04
C PHE A 38 15.04 -8.87 2.06
N LYS A 39 16.18 -8.41 1.59
CA LYS A 39 17.09 -7.66 2.45
C LYS A 39 16.55 -6.26 2.64
N MET A 40 16.63 -5.76 3.85
CA MET A 40 16.07 -4.46 4.16
C MET A 40 16.71 -3.36 3.34
N ASP A 41 18.01 -3.45 3.11
CA ASP A 41 18.72 -2.44 2.35
C ASP A 41 18.36 -2.48 0.87
N ASP A 42 18.01 -3.65 0.36
CA ASP A 42 17.66 -3.80 -1.04
C ASP A 42 16.20 -3.46 -1.29
N GLY A 43 15.38 -3.58 -0.28
CA GLY A 43 13.96 -3.30 -0.41
C GLY A 43 13.22 -4.34 -1.23
N VAL A 44 12.00 -4.01 -1.61
CA VAL A 44 11.12 -4.89 -2.36
C VAL A 44 10.79 -4.23 -3.68
N PRO A 45 11.25 -4.78 -4.81
CA PRO A 45 10.87 -4.21 -6.11
C PRO A 45 9.36 -4.34 -6.32
N VAL A 46 8.74 -3.31 -6.86
CA VAL A 46 7.28 -3.34 -7.05
C VAL A 46 6.85 -4.43 -8.00
N ASP A 47 7.71 -4.79 -8.95
CA ASP A 47 7.31 -5.78 -9.96
C ASP A 47 7.31 -7.20 -9.43
N VAL A 48 7.81 -7.46 -8.22
CA VAL A 48 7.68 -8.78 -7.61
C VAL A 48 6.47 -8.85 -6.69
N ILE A 49 5.78 -7.74 -6.48
CA ILE A 49 4.58 -7.74 -5.64
C ILE A 49 3.41 -8.15 -6.53
N ASP A 50 2.84 -9.32 -6.21
CA ASP A 50 1.77 -9.87 -7.03
C ASP A 50 0.44 -9.42 -6.47
N LEU A 51 0.00 -8.25 -6.86
CA LEU A 51 -1.27 -7.71 -6.38
C LEU A 51 -2.44 -8.45 -7.01
N PRO A 52 -3.53 -8.66 -6.25
CA PRO A 52 -4.70 -9.32 -6.81
C PRO A 52 -5.32 -8.51 -7.94
N GLU A 53 -6.00 -9.20 -8.82
CA GLU A 53 -6.74 -8.53 -9.87
C GLU A 53 -7.79 -7.65 -9.23
N GLY A 54 -7.97 -6.46 -9.72
CA GLY A 54 -8.88 -5.48 -9.13
C GLY A 54 -8.17 -4.52 -8.19
N SER A 55 -6.84 -4.58 -8.12
CA SER A 55 -6.08 -3.64 -7.32
C SER A 55 -4.91 -3.09 -8.12
N LEU A 56 -4.41 -1.94 -7.71
CA LEU A 56 -3.34 -1.27 -8.43
C LEU A 56 -2.56 -0.39 -7.47
N LEU A 57 -1.25 -0.54 -7.48
CA LEU A 57 -0.39 0.36 -6.74
C LEU A 57 -0.26 1.65 -7.54
N ILE A 58 -0.58 2.77 -6.95
CA ILE A 58 -0.59 4.05 -7.67
C ILE A 58 0.48 5.00 -7.20
N ALA A 59 0.94 4.87 -5.95
CA ALA A 59 1.93 5.81 -5.42
C ALA A 59 2.60 5.22 -4.21
N VAL A 60 3.72 5.80 -3.82
CA VAL A 60 4.43 5.42 -2.61
C VAL A 60 4.75 6.69 -1.85
N ASP A 61 4.41 6.70 -0.56
CA ASP A 61 4.74 7.81 0.31
C ASP A 61 6.04 7.47 1.00
N ARG A 62 7.10 8.17 0.63
CA ARG A 62 8.44 7.94 1.18
C ARG A 62 8.53 8.60 2.53
N ARG A 63 8.40 7.78 3.55
CA ARG A 63 8.39 8.30 4.88
C ARG A 63 9.63 9.12 5.20
N GLU A 64 10.78 8.64 4.75
CA GLU A 64 12.04 9.25 5.08
C GLU A 64 12.18 10.64 4.47
N TYR A 65 11.64 10.82 3.28
CA TYR A 65 11.76 12.10 2.60
C TYR A 65 10.51 12.94 2.71
N GLY A 66 9.44 12.39 3.23
CA GLY A 66 8.18 13.10 3.35
C GLY A 66 7.53 13.44 2.03
N GLU A 67 7.85 12.69 0.99
CA GLU A 67 7.32 12.94 -0.34
C GLU A 67 6.66 11.71 -0.89
N ALA A 68 5.64 11.93 -1.68
CA ALA A 68 4.96 10.84 -2.37
C ALA A 68 5.42 10.81 -3.82
N GLU A 69 5.56 9.62 -4.35
CA GLU A 69 5.98 9.41 -5.74
C GLU A 69 4.95 8.55 -6.42
N VAL A 70 4.66 8.86 -7.68
CA VAL A 70 3.79 8.01 -8.48
C VAL A 70 4.50 6.69 -8.75
N ALA A 71 3.78 5.60 -8.65
CA ALA A 71 4.38 4.28 -8.82
C ALA A 71 4.87 4.08 -10.24
N THR A 72 6.05 3.48 -10.37
CA THR A 72 6.62 3.14 -11.67
C THR A 72 7.12 1.70 -11.62
N ASP A 73 7.37 1.13 -12.79
CA ASP A 73 7.74 -0.28 -12.87
C ASP A 73 9.07 -0.59 -12.18
N GLY A 74 9.99 0.34 -12.17
CA GLY A 74 11.31 0.07 -11.59
C GLY A 74 11.45 0.49 -10.15
N MET A 75 10.34 0.84 -9.51
CA MET A 75 10.38 1.38 -8.16
C MET A 75 10.67 0.28 -7.14
N VAL A 76 11.30 0.65 -6.04
CA VAL A 76 11.59 -0.26 -4.94
C VAL A 76 10.98 0.32 -3.67
N LEU A 77 10.34 -0.53 -2.90
CA LEU A 77 9.73 -0.13 -1.63
C LEU A 77 10.65 -0.53 -0.49
N TYR A 78 10.79 0.33 0.49
CA TYR A 78 11.64 0.08 1.65
C TYR A 78 10.82 0.04 2.92
N PRO A 79 11.34 -0.62 3.96
CA PRO A 79 10.61 -0.65 5.24
C PRO A 79 10.30 0.76 5.71
N GLY A 80 9.08 0.98 6.14
CA GLY A 80 8.63 2.29 6.58
C GLY A 80 7.96 3.12 5.51
N ASP A 81 8.14 2.77 4.24
CA ASP A 81 7.38 3.44 3.18
C ASP A 81 5.92 3.04 3.28
N LYS A 82 5.06 3.86 2.70
CA LYS A 82 3.64 3.54 2.62
C LYS A 82 3.23 3.40 1.17
N ALA A 83 2.69 2.27 0.83
CA ALA A 83 2.19 2.03 -0.51
C ALA A 83 0.74 2.51 -0.59
N VAL A 84 0.42 3.26 -1.62
CA VAL A 84 -0.94 3.73 -1.86
C VAL A 84 -1.53 2.88 -2.96
N VAL A 85 -2.58 2.15 -2.63
CA VAL A 85 -3.16 1.15 -3.52
C VAL A 85 -4.64 1.44 -3.65
N VAL A 86 -5.16 1.39 -4.87
CA VAL A 86 -6.60 1.36 -5.07
C VAL A 86 -7.01 -0.09 -5.23
N ALA A 87 -8.14 -0.46 -4.66
CA ALA A 87 -8.60 -1.84 -4.71
C ALA A 87 -10.10 -1.88 -4.63
N GLU A 88 -10.67 -2.86 -5.32
CA GLU A 88 -12.10 -3.12 -5.17
C GLU A 88 -12.36 -3.55 -3.73
N HIS A 89 -13.49 -3.17 -3.24
CA HIS A 89 -13.81 -3.35 -1.83
C HIS A 89 -13.69 -4.81 -1.37
N ASP A 90 -14.11 -5.74 -2.20
CA ASP A 90 -14.13 -7.15 -1.82
C ASP A 90 -12.75 -7.78 -1.77
N ILE A 91 -11.71 -7.15 -2.31
CA ILE A 91 -10.39 -7.76 -2.30
C ILE A 91 -9.41 -7.03 -1.40
N VAL A 92 -9.89 -6.12 -0.56
CA VAL A 92 -9.02 -5.36 0.34
C VAL A 92 -8.21 -6.31 1.24
N ASP A 93 -8.85 -7.36 1.75
CA ASP A 93 -8.15 -8.31 2.62
C ASP A 93 -7.07 -9.07 1.85
N ASP A 94 -7.31 -9.36 0.59
CA ASP A 94 -6.31 -10.04 -0.23
C ASP A 94 -5.10 -9.14 -0.46
N VAL A 95 -5.35 -7.85 -0.68
CA VAL A 95 -4.26 -6.88 -0.84
C VAL A 95 -3.44 -6.81 0.43
N ARG A 96 -4.12 -6.73 1.58
CA ARG A 96 -3.43 -6.69 2.86
C ARG A 96 -2.56 -7.91 3.06
N ALA A 97 -3.06 -9.08 2.66
CA ALA A 97 -2.31 -10.32 2.82
C ALA A 97 -1.03 -10.33 1.98
N VAL A 98 -1.09 -9.76 0.78
CA VAL A 98 0.09 -9.71 -0.08
C VAL A 98 1.19 -8.88 0.59
N PHE A 99 0.85 -7.73 1.13
CA PHE A 99 1.84 -6.88 1.77
C PHE A 99 2.29 -7.46 3.11
N GLY A 100 1.40 -8.13 3.80
CA GLY A 100 1.75 -8.75 5.08
C GLY A 100 2.72 -9.90 4.93
N ALA A 101 2.81 -10.48 3.72
CA ALA A 101 3.72 -11.60 3.47
C ALA A 101 5.13 -11.15 3.10
N LEU A 102 5.37 -9.87 2.93
CA LEU A 102 6.69 -9.39 2.55
C LEU A 102 7.70 -9.57 3.66
#